data_8da1a976332b05fce46841be0c220314
#
_entry.id   8da1a976332b05fce46841be0c220314
#
_cell.length_a   1.000
_cell.length_b   1.000
_cell.length_c   1.000
_cell.angle_alpha   90.00
_cell.angle_beta   90.00
_cell.angle_gamma   90.00
#
_symmetry.space_group_name_H-M   'P 1'
#
loop_
_entity.id
_entity.type
_entity.pdbx_description
1 polymer ?
#
loop_
_entity_poly.entity_id
_entity_poly.type
_entity_poly.pdbx_seq_one_letter_code
_entity_poly.pdbx_strand_id
1 'polypeptide(L)'
;FDVNAYMQQMFGMFNGPLKRVTLLCENRFAGAMIDRFGTGPILTPCPDGEHFTMTAEIQVSPQFFGWVAGFGTGVVVSGPPEVRAEMKKTLDQLQELYR
;
A
#
# COMPACT_ATOMS: atom_id res chain seq x y z
N PHE A 1 17.78 13.27 9.55
CA PHE A 1 17.08 12.05 9.11
C PHE A 1 16.47 12.28 7.72
N ASP A 2 16.81 11.40 6.79
CA ASP A 2 16.34 11.51 5.40
C ASP A 2 15.14 10.57 5.21
N VAL A 3 13.97 11.16 5.04
CA VAL A 3 12.72 10.42 4.87
C VAL A 3 12.77 9.55 3.61
N ASN A 4 13.37 10.07 2.52
CA ASN A 4 13.47 9.31 1.27
C ASN A 4 14.33 8.05 1.45
N ALA A 5 15.46 8.16 2.14
CA ALA A 5 16.31 7.01 2.42
C ALA A 5 15.57 5.98 3.27
N TYR A 6 14.82 6.44 4.26
CA TYR A 6 14.01 5.55 5.10
C TYR A 6 12.96 4.79 4.27
N MET A 7 12.26 5.51 3.39
CA MET A 7 11.24 4.89 2.53
C MET A 7 11.85 3.86 1.58
N GLN A 8 13.03 4.14 1.03
CA GLN A 8 13.74 3.19 0.18
C GLN A 8 14.09 1.91 0.94
N GLN A 9 14.51 2.04 2.20
CA GLN A 9 14.81 0.88 3.03
C GLN A 9 13.57 0.03 3.28
N MET A 10 12.41 0.64 3.41
CA MET A 10 11.16 -0.08 3.67
C MET A 10 10.71 -0.92 2.49
N PHE A 11 10.89 -0.44 1.26
CA PHE A 11 10.39 -1.11 0.06
C PHE A 11 11.51 -1.55 -0.88
N GLY A 12 12.74 -1.69 -0.36
CA GLY A 12 13.89 -2.14 -1.13
C GLY A 12 14.54 -1.03 -1.92
N MET A 13 15.18 -1.41 -3.01
CA MET A 13 16.02 -0.52 -3.79
C MET A 13 15.30 0.21 -4.91
N PHE A 14 13.99 0.00 -5.05
CA PHE A 14 13.24 0.59 -6.14
C PHE A 14 12.85 2.01 -5.83
N ASN A 15 13.10 2.89 -6.78
CA ASN A 15 12.72 4.29 -6.71
C ASN A 15 11.47 4.48 -7.54
N GLY A 16 10.37 4.73 -6.88
CA GLY A 16 9.14 5.11 -7.53
C GLY A 16 8.79 6.54 -7.17
N PRO A 17 7.82 7.15 -7.85
CA PRO A 17 7.35 8.47 -7.47
C PRO A 17 6.74 8.42 -6.07
N LEU A 18 7.01 9.47 -5.29
CA LEU A 18 6.41 9.62 -3.96
C LEU A 18 4.98 10.12 -4.14
N LYS A 19 4.02 9.35 -3.71
CA LYS A 19 2.60 9.70 -3.84
C LYS A 19 1.86 9.49 -2.53
N ARG A 20 0.82 10.26 -2.34
CA ARG A 20 -0.07 10.10 -1.19
C ARG A 20 -1.07 9.00 -1.53
N VAL A 21 -0.91 7.84 -0.90
CA VAL A 21 -1.67 6.63 -1.22
C VAL A 21 -2.59 6.29 -0.05
N THR A 22 -3.82 5.91 -0.38
CA THR A 22 -4.79 5.42 0.59
C THR A 22 -5.03 3.94 0.38
N LEU A 23 -4.88 3.17 1.44
CA LEU A 23 -5.18 1.73 1.47
C LEU A 23 -6.45 1.49 2.26
N LEU A 24 -7.31 0.61 1.76
CA LEU A 24 -8.46 0.11 2.49
C LEU A 24 -8.07 -1.23 3.09
N CYS A 25 -8.16 -1.35 4.42
CA CYS A 25 -7.61 -2.49 5.14
C CYS A 25 -8.66 -3.11 6.04
N GLU A 26 -8.67 -4.44 6.12
CA GLU A 26 -9.41 -5.13 7.18
C GLU A 26 -8.78 -4.81 8.54
N ASN A 27 -9.61 -4.69 9.57
CA ASN A 27 -9.15 -4.27 10.90
C ASN A 27 -8.03 -5.14 11.47
N ARG A 28 -8.00 -6.41 11.14
CA ARG A 28 -6.96 -7.34 11.62
C ARG A 28 -5.55 -6.95 11.19
N PHE A 29 -5.43 -6.10 10.17
CA PHE A 29 -4.13 -5.68 9.67
C PHE A 29 -3.67 -4.33 10.22
N ALA A 30 -4.37 -3.77 11.19
CA ALA A 30 -3.97 -2.48 11.77
C ALA A 30 -2.57 -2.54 12.37
N GLY A 31 -2.25 -3.62 13.09
CA GLY A 31 -0.91 -3.80 13.65
C GLY A 31 0.17 -3.86 12.57
N ALA A 32 -0.10 -4.55 11.47
CA ALA A 32 0.85 -4.66 10.37
C ALA A 32 1.12 -3.28 9.73
N MET A 33 0.10 -2.45 9.61
CA MET A 33 0.25 -1.10 9.06
C MET A 33 1.08 -0.22 9.99
N ILE A 34 0.82 -0.28 11.29
CA ILE A 34 1.57 0.48 12.27
C ILE A 34 3.02 0.02 12.32
N ASP A 35 3.26 -1.29 12.26
CA ASP A 35 4.61 -1.84 12.25
C ASP A 35 5.40 -1.36 11.02
N ARG A 36 4.74 -1.29 9.87
CA ARG A 36 5.41 -0.93 8.62
C ARG A 36 5.65 0.58 8.50
N PHE A 37 4.67 1.39 8.88
CA PHE A 37 4.66 2.82 8.60
C PHE A 37 4.82 3.69 9.85
N GLY A 38 4.80 3.09 11.03
CA GLY A 38 4.88 3.85 12.28
C GLY A 38 3.59 4.62 12.55
N THR A 39 3.72 5.71 13.30
CA THR A 39 2.56 6.50 13.74
C THR A 39 2.29 7.72 12.85
N GLY A 40 3.08 7.91 11.78
CA GLY A 40 2.91 9.05 10.87
C GLY A 40 1.65 9.00 10.00
N PRO A 41 1.27 7.82 9.48
CA PRO A 41 0.10 7.75 8.62
C PRO A 41 -1.20 8.06 9.34
N ILE A 42 -2.20 8.50 8.57
CA ILE A 42 -3.54 8.76 9.08
C ILE A 42 -4.36 7.49 8.95
N LEU A 43 -4.84 6.96 10.07
CA LEU A 43 -5.72 5.79 10.09
C LEU A 43 -7.12 6.27 10.45
N THR A 44 -8.11 5.91 9.63
CA THR A 44 -9.50 6.35 9.80
C THR A 44 -10.42 5.14 9.76
N PRO A 45 -11.18 4.87 10.83
CA PRO A 45 -12.14 3.77 10.82
C PRO A 45 -13.22 3.99 9.76
N CYS A 46 -13.66 2.91 9.13
CA CYS A 46 -14.77 2.95 8.19
C CYS A 46 -16.10 2.77 8.90
N PRO A 47 -17.22 3.28 8.31
CA PRO A 47 -18.53 3.15 8.93
C PRO A 47 -19.02 1.72 9.14
N ASP A 48 -18.49 0.76 8.39
CA ASP A 48 -18.89 -0.66 8.52
C ASP A 48 -18.36 -1.33 9.80
N GLY A 49 -17.44 -0.68 10.51
CA GLY A 49 -16.84 -1.25 11.71
C GLY A 49 -15.89 -2.40 11.47
N GLU A 50 -15.63 -2.77 10.21
CA GLU A 50 -14.80 -3.92 9.86
C GLU A 50 -13.52 -3.53 9.14
N HIS A 51 -13.42 -2.30 8.67
CA HIS A 51 -12.31 -1.80 7.88
C HIS A 51 -11.82 -0.47 8.42
N PHE A 52 -10.63 -0.11 8.00
CA PHE A 52 -10.11 1.24 8.17
C PHE A 52 -9.36 1.65 6.91
N THR A 53 -9.17 2.94 6.71
CA THR A 53 -8.29 3.44 5.66
C THR A 53 -6.99 3.93 6.28
N MET A 54 -5.89 3.75 5.54
CA MET A 54 -4.60 4.30 5.92
C MET A 54 -4.09 5.16 4.77
N THR A 55 -3.76 6.41 5.06
CA THR A 55 -3.20 7.32 4.06
C THR A 55 -1.77 7.67 4.46
N ALA A 56 -0.84 7.50 3.53
CA ALA A 56 0.58 7.74 3.76
C ALA A 56 1.27 8.18 2.48
N GLU A 57 2.42 8.84 2.64
CA GLU A 57 3.31 9.13 1.52
C GLU A 57 4.12 7.88 1.23
N ILE A 58 4.01 7.36 0.02
CA ILE A 58 4.60 6.07 -0.35
C ILE A 58 5.31 6.22 -1.69
N GLN A 59 6.51 5.66 -1.80
CA GLN A 59 7.15 5.47 -3.09
C GLN A 59 6.49 4.29 -3.79
N VAL A 60 5.76 4.59 -4.85
CA VAL A 60 5.01 3.58 -5.60
C VAL A 60 5.99 2.80 -6.49
N SER A 61 6.06 1.51 -6.27
CA SER A 61 7.03 0.62 -6.91
C SER A 61 6.47 -0.79 -7.01
N PRO A 62 7.09 -1.66 -7.81
CA PRO A 62 6.72 -3.08 -7.82
C PRO A 62 6.77 -3.74 -6.45
N GLN A 63 7.75 -3.36 -5.60
CA GLN A 63 7.81 -3.89 -4.23
C GLN A 63 6.62 -3.49 -3.40
N PHE A 64 6.17 -2.25 -3.54
CA PHE A 64 4.98 -1.79 -2.83
C PHE A 64 3.76 -2.61 -3.27
N PHE A 65 3.58 -2.80 -4.56
CA PHE A 65 2.45 -3.60 -5.07
C PHE A 65 2.52 -5.05 -4.60
N GLY A 66 3.71 -5.64 -4.60
CA GLY A 66 3.91 -6.99 -4.08
C GLY A 66 3.58 -7.10 -2.60
N TRP A 67 3.98 -6.09 -1.82
CA TRP A 67 3.69 -6.06 -0.40
C TRP A 67 2.17 -5.98 -0.15
N VAL A 68 1.47 -5.11 -0.87
CA VAL A 68 -0.01 -5.02 -0.77
C VAL A 68 -0.65 -6.35 -1.13
N ALA A 69 -0.24 -6.95 -2.25
CA ALA A 69 -0.81 -8.22 -2.73
C ALA A 69 -0.57 -9.37 -1.74
N GLY A 70 0.49 -9.27 -0.94
CA GLY A 70 0.81 -10.27 0.08
C GLY A 70 -0.24 -10.41 1.17
N PHE A 71 -1.11 -9.41 1.33
CA PHE A 71 -2.24 -9.50 2.27
C PHE A 71 -3.48 -10.15 1.65
N GLY A 72 -3.38 -10.61 0.41
CA GLY A 72 -4.51 -11.18 -0.28
C GLY A 72 -5.58 -10.13 -0.56
N THR A 73 -6.82 -10.44 -0.22
CA THR A 73 -7.93 -9.51 -0.43
C THR A 73 -8.15 -8.55 0.74
N GLY A 74 -7.34 -8.64 1.78
CA GLY A 74 -7.55 -7.88 3.01
C GLY A 74 -6.99 -6.47 2.99
N VAL A 75 -6.17 -6.12 2.02
CA VAL A 75 -5.61 -4.77 1.85
C VAL A 75 -5.72 -4.41 0.37
N VAL A 76 -6.33 -3.27 0.08
CA VAL A 76 -6.63 -2.84 -1.28
C VAL A 76 -6.15 -1.41 -1.47
N VAL A 77 -5.54 -1.12 -2.61
CA VAL A 77 -5.22 0.27 -2.99
C VAL A 77 -6.54 0.97 -3.32
N SER A 78 -6.92 1.90 -2.46
CA SER A 78 -8.18 2.64 -2.60
C SER A 78 -8.02 3.89 -3.46
N GLY A 79 -6.86 4.51 -3.41
CA GLY A 79 -6.58 5.73 -4.17
C GLY A 79 -5.11 6.12 -4.05
N PRO A 80 -4.66 7.07 -4.84
CA PRO A 80 -5.42 7.79 -5.86
C PRO A 80 -5.68 6.94 -7.10
N PRO A 81 -6.55 7.38 -8.01
CA PRO A 81 -6.95 6.57 -9.17
C PRO A 81 -5.78 6.06 -10.03
N GLU A 82 -4.76 6.88 -10.24
CA GLU A 82 -3.60 6.47 -11.05
C GLU A 82 -2.79 5.35 -10.40
N VAL A 83 -2.68 5.33 -9.07
CA VAL A 83 -1.98 4.25 -8.36
C VAL A 83 -2.82 2.99 -8.38
N ARG A 84 -4.13 3.13 -8.19
CA ARG A 84 -5.05 2.00 -8.28
C ARG A 84 -5.01 1.37 -9.67
N ALA A 85 -4.96 2.19 -10.71
CA ALA A 85 -4.85 1.70 -12.09
C ALA A 85 -3.53 0.96 -12.35
N GLU A 86 -2.43 1.46 -11.80
CA GLU A 86 -1.13 0.78 -11.92
C GLU A 86 -1.15 -0.58 -11.20
N MET A 87 -1.78 -0.65 -10.04
CA MET A 87 -1.93 -1.93 -9.33
C MET A 87 -2.72 -2.92 -10.16
N LYS A 88 -3.85 -2.48 -10.74
CA LYS A 88 -4.67 -3.33 -11.59
C LYS A 88 -3.88 -3.84 -12.79
N LYS A 89 -3.13 -2.96 -13.44
CA LYS A 89 -2.29 -3.34 -14.58
C LYS A 89 -1.27 -4.39 -14.18
N THR A 90 -0.63 -4.23 -13.02
CA THR A 90 0.34 -5.19 -12.52
C THR A 90 -0.31 -6.55 -12.28
N LEU A 91 -1.50 -6.57 -11.68
CA LEU A 91 -2.23 -7.80 -11.42
C LEU A 91 -2.64 -8.48 -12.73
N ASP A 92 -3.08 -7.72 -13.72
CA ASP A 92 -3.45 -8.27 -15.02
C ASP A 92 -2.25 -8.92 -15.71
N GLN A 93 -1.09 -8.28 -15.64
CA GLN A 93 0.15 -8.82 -16.21
C GLN A 93 0.56 -10.11 -15.51
N LEU A 94 0.45 -10.15 -14.17
CA LEU A 94 0.75 -11.37 -13.42
C LEU A 94 -0.21 -12.48 -13.76
N GLN A 95 -1.48 -12.16 -13.90
CA GLN A 95 -2.50 -13.15 -14.25
C GLN A 95 -2.17 -13.83 -15.58
N GLU A 96 -1.69 -13.07 -16.56
CA GLU A 96 -1.31 -13.63 -17.87
C GLU A 96 -0.20 -14.68 -17.74
N LEU A 97 0.71 -14.52 -16.78
CA LEU A 97 1.80 -15.46 -16.57
C LEU A 97 1.34 -16.78 -15.97
N TYR A 98 0.18 -16.81 -15.33
CA TYR A 98 -0.33 -17.98 -14.62
C TYR A 98 -1.59 -18.58 -15.25
N ARG A 99 -1.82 -18.29 -16.49
CA ARG A 99 -2.95 -18.85 -17.24
C ARG A 99 -2.71 -20.29 -17.61
#